data_fb19d7c8fb901a84deb19493e1bac0f3
#
_entry.id   fb19d7c8fb901a84deb19493e1bac0f3
#
_cell.length_a   1.000
_cell.length_b   1.000
_cell.length_c   1.000
_cell.angle_alpha   90.00
_cell.angle_beta   90.00
_cell.angle_gamma   90.00
#
_symmetry.space_group_name_H-M   'P 1'
#
loop_
_entity.id
_entity.type
_entity.pdbx_description
1 polymer ?
#
loop_
_entity_poly.entity_id
_entity_poly.type
_entity_poly.pdbx_seq_one_letter_code
_entity_poly.pdbx_strand_id
1 'polypeptide(L)'
;TIYGETPGGTGGGTGNVIPPESYDDATVQTLMREANRYLGMPYTFGGTAPASFDCSGFVCWVFTNSGVHNLPRTTAQGIYDQCTPVSAADAKAGDIIFFTGTYNAGRPVTHVGIYCGNGTMVHCGDPIQYTSINTSYWQSHFYGFGRLN
;
A
#
# COMPACT_ATOMS: atom_id res chain seq x y z
N THR A 1 -10.08 12.70 -14.53
CA THR A 1 -10.19 12.56 -13.08
C THR A 1 -8.81 12.37 -12.46
N ILE A 2 -8.51 13.12 -11.43
CA ILE A 2 -7.26 13.01 -10.71
C ILE A 2 -7.52 12.20 -9.44
N TYR A 3 -6.75 11.15 -9.23
CA TYR A 3 -6.84 10.30 -8.05
C TYR A 3 -5.74 10.63 -7.03
N GLY A 4 -5.25 11.87 -7.04
CA GLY A 4 -4.13 12.27 -6.21
C GLY A 4 -4.43 12.18 -4.73
N GLU A 5 -3.42 11.74 -3.98
CA GLU A 5 -3.46 11.62 -2.53
C GLU A 5 -2.10 12.01 -1.97
N THR A 6 -2.09 12.67 -0.82
CA THR A 6 -0.82 13.06 -0.21
C THR A 6 -0.16 11.87 0.49
N PRO A 7 1.17 11.84 0.59
CA PRO A 7 1.82 10.80 1.36
C PRO A 7 1.42 10.92 2.83
N GLY A 8 1.30 9.80 3.49
CA GLY A 8 1.07 9.80 4.92
C GLY A 8 2.34 10.26 5.62
N GLY A 9 2.29 11.30 6.34
CA GLY A 9 3.29 11.94 7.18
C GLY A 9 4.72 11.37 7.20
N THR A 10 5.47 11.82 8.17
CA THR A 10 6.87 11.41 8.32
C THR A 10 7.08 10.37 9.41
N GLY A 11 6.00 9.80 9.92
CA GLY A 11 6.07 8.93 11.10
C GLY A 11 6.61 7.55 10.85
N GLY A 12 6.77 7.15 9.60
CA GLY A 12 7.26 5.82 9.30
C GLY A 12 8.76 5.78 9.23
N GLY A 13 9.39 4.88 9.97
CA GLY A 13 10.78 4.57 9.73
C GLY A 13 10.90 3.78 8.44
N THR A 14 12.05 3.83 7.82
CA THR A 14 12.33 2.94 6.69
C THR A 14 12.54 1.52 7.21
N GLY A 15 11.81 0.58 6.64
CA GLY A 15 12.05 -0.83 6.88
C GLY A 15 13.13 -1.34 5.95
N ASN A 16 13.71 -2.47 6.30
CA ASN A 16 14.61 -3.18 5.40
C ASN A 16 13.81 -3.82 4.27
N VAL A 17 14.39 -3.86 3.08
CA VAL A 17 13.81 -4.56 1.95
C VAL A 17 13.65 -6.04 2.30
N ILE A 18 12.45 -6.58 2.10
CA ILE A 18 12.17 -7.98 2.33
C ILE A 18 12.36 -8.73 1.02
N PRO A 19 13.27 -9.71 0.95
CA PRO A 19 13.45 -10.46 -0.30
C PRO A 19 12.17 -11.22 -0.68
N PRO A 20 11.72 -11.12 -1.93
CA PRO A 20 10.49 -11.82 -2.35
C PRO A 20 10.53 -13.32 -2.10
N GLU A 21 11.66 -13.95 -2.29
CA GLU A 21 11.83 -15.40 -2.10
C GLU A 21 11.72 -15.83 -0.64
N SER A 22 11.69 -14.90 0.32
CA SER A 22 11.51 -15.22 1.73
C SER A 22 10.06 -15.59 2.09
N TYR A 23 9.10 -15.26 1.22
CA TYR A 23 7.71 -15.61 1.45
C TYR A 23 7.43 -17.04 1.01
N ASP A 24 6.60 -17.76 1.78
CA ASP A 24 6.22 -19.13 1.45
C ASP A 24 5.22 -19.21 0.30
N ASP A 25 4.37 -18.19 0.16
CA ASP A 25 3.31 -18.14 -0.84
C ASP A 25 3.85 -17.59 -2.16
N ALA A 26 3.72 -18.38 -3.24
CA ALA A 26 4.20 -17.97 -4.56
C ALA A 26 3.49 -16.72 -5.10
N THR A 27 2.21 -16.56 -4.78
CA THR A 27 1.45 -15.36 -5.17
C THR A 27 2.01 -14.12 -4.50
N VAL A 28 2.32 -14.22 -3.21
CA VAL A 28 2.94 -13.12 -2.45
C VAL A 28 4.33 -12.82 -3.00
N GLN A 29 5.12 -13.84 -3.33
CA GLN A 29 6.43 -13.63 -3.95
C GLN A 29 6.32 -12.81 -5.23
N THR A 30 5.37 -13.18 -6.09
CA THR A 30 5.14 -12.48 -7.37
C THR A 30 4.73 -11.02 -7.14
N LEU A 31 3.82 -10.79 -6.20
CA LEU A 31 3.36 -9.45 -5.85
C LEU A 31 4.52 -8.58 -5.35
N MET A 32 5.31 -9.09 -4.42
CA MET A 32 6.39 -8.33 -3.81
C MET A 32 7.55 -8.11 -4.77
N ARG A 33 7.78 -9.03 -5.68
CA ARG A 33 8.79 -8.85 -6.74
C ARG A 33 8.42 -7.66 -7.63
N GLU A 34 7.15 -7.52 -7.95
CA GLU A 34 6.67 -6.35 -8.71
C GLU A 34 6.82 -5.07 -7.88
N ALA A 35 6.41 -5.09 -6.62
CA ALA A 35 6.51 -3.91 -5.75
C ALA A 35 7.96 -3.42 -5.62
N ASN A 36 8.91 -4.34 -5.50
CA ASN A 36 10.32 -4.00 -5.31
C ASN A 36 10.95 -3.29 -6.52
N ARG A 37 10.34 -3.42 -7.70
CA ARG A 37 10.86 -2.75 -8.91
C ARG A 37 10.79 -1.23 -8.81
N TYR A 38 9.95 -0.69 -7.94
CA TYR A 38 9.67 0.74 -7.88
C TYR A 38 10.21 1.41 -6.61
N LEU A 39 10.93 0.66 -5.78
CA LEU A 39 11.52 1.21 -4.55
C LEU A 39 12.38 2.44 -4.87
N GLY A 40 12.22 3.48 -4.06
CA GLY A 40 12.98 4.71 -4.21
C GLY A 40 12.36 5.74 -5.14
N MET A 41 11.28 5.41 -5.86
CA MET A 41 10.60 6.39 -6.69
C MET A 41 9.88 7.42 -5.82
N PRO A 42 9.97 8.72 -6.18
CA PRO A 42 9.34 9.77 -5.38
C PRO A 42 7.82 9.74 -5.50
N TYR A 43 7.17 10.29 -4.49
CA TYR A 43 5.72 10.49 -4.49
C TYR A 43 5.37 11.61 -5.48
N THR A 44 4.31 11.38 -6.28
CA THR A 44 3.76 12.40 -7.18
C THR A 44 2.24 12.40 -7.04
N PHE A 45 1.68 13.53 -6.61
CA PHE A 45 0.23 13.68 -6.48
C PHE A 45 -0.45 13.42 -7.82
N GLY A 46 -1.42 12.49 -7.82
CA GLY A 46 -2.12 12.13 -9.05
C GLY A 46 -1.26 11.38 -10.06
N GLY A 47 -0.19 10.74 -9.60
CA GLY A 47 0.80 10.10 -10.45
C GLY A 47 0.22 9.17 -11.50
N THR A 48 0.90 9.12 -12.65
CA THR A 48 0.55 8.24 -13.76
C THR A 48 1.57 7.12 -13.88
N ALA A 49 1.18 5.92 -13.43
CA ALA A 49 2.06 4.76 -13.42
C ALA A 49 2.40 4.34 -14.86
N PRO A 50 3.60 3.81 -15.11
CA PRO A 50 4.70 3.58 -14.17
C PRO A 50 5.68 4.74 -14.06
N ALA A 51 5.42 5.85 -14.73
CA ALA A 51 6.33 7.01 -14.72
C ALA A 51 6.33 7.72 -13.36
N SER A 52 5.18 7.72 -12.67
CA SER A 52 5.03 8.33 -11.35
C SER A 52 3.90 7.64 -10.58
N PHE A 53 3.93 7.76 -9.25
CA PHE A 53 2.97 7.08 -8.37
C PHE A 53 2.52 7.98 -7.23
N ASP A 54 1.25 7.84 -6.85
CA ASP A 54 0.77 8.17 -5.51
C ASP A 54 0.46 6.86 -4.77
N CYS A 55 -0.13 6.93 -3.56
CA CYS A 55 -0.30 5.74 -2.74
C CYS A 55 -1.21 4.69 -3.40
N SER A 56 -2.37 5.11 -3.89
CA SER A 56 -3.32 4.20 -4.53
C SER A 56 -2.84 3.76 -5.91
N GLY A 57 -2.18 4.65 -6.65
CA GLY A 57 -1.60 4.32 -7.95
C GLY A 57 -0.56 3.21 -7.87
N PHE A 58 0.27 3.25 -6.84
CA PHE A 58 1.26 2.21 -6.60
C PHE A 58 0.58 0.86 -6.37
N VAL A 59 -0.39 0.80 -5.47
CA VAL A 59 -1.08 -0.46 -5.15
C VAL A 59 -1.82 -1.00 -6.37
N CYS A 60 -2.57 -0.15 -7.08
CA CYS A 60 -3.27 -0.57 -8.29
C CYS A 60 -2.32 -1.14 -9.34
N TRP A 61 -1.20 -0.47 -9.58
CA TRP A 61 -0.21 -0.90 -10.55
C TRP A 61 0.43 -2.23 -10.19
N VAL A 62 0.85 -2.38 -8.94
CA VAL A 62 1.54 -3.58 -8.48
C VAL A 62 0.63 -4.81 -8.58
N PHE A 63 -0.61 -4.72 -8.11
CA PHE A 63 -1.54 -5.84 -8.19
C PHE A 63 -1.85 -6.21 -9.64
N THR A 64 -2.09 -5.22 -10.50
CA THR A 64 -2.44 -5.46 -11.89
C THR A 64 -1.25 -6.02 -12.68
N ASN A 65 -0.08 -5.41 -12.54
CA ASN A 65 1.07 -5.79 -13.35
C ASN A 65 1.79 -7.04 -12.87
N SER A 66 1.61 -7.41 -11.62
CA SER A 66 2.08 -8.71 -11.13
C SER A 66 1.20 -9.86 -11.62
N GLY A 67 -0.01 -9.55 -12.09
CA GLY A 67 -0.99 -10.56 -12.48
C GLY A 67 -1.76 -11.16 -11.32
N VAL A 68 -1.53 -10.65 -10.09
CA VAL A 68 -2.19 -11.20 -8.90
C VAL A 68 -3.66 -10.86 -8.86
N HIS A 69 -4.00 -9.61 -9.23
CA HIS A 69 -5.40 -9.18 -9.27
C HIS A 69 -5.54 -7.98 -10.20
N ASN A 70 -6.56 -7.99 -11.04
CA ASN A 70 -6.84 -6.84 -11.90
C ASN A 70 -7.48 -5.73 -11.06
N LEU A 71 -6.72 -4.68 -10.79
CA LEU A 71 -7.14 -3.56 -9.96
C LEU A 71 -6.99 -2.26 -10.74
N PRO A 72 -8.03 -1.84 -11.48
CA PRO A 72 -7.97 -0.59 -12.25
C PRO A 72 -7.72 0.61 -11.34
N ARG A 73 -7.09 1.64 -11.90
CA ARG A 73 -6.75 2.86 -11.19
C ARG A 73 -7.95 3.45 -10.45
N THR A 74 -7.81 3.63 -9.15
CA THR A 74 -8.80 4.25 -8.29
C THR A 74 -8.11 4.88 -7.07
N THR A 75 -8.88 5.42 -6.13
CA THR A 75 -8.38 6.00 -4.90
C THR A 75 -8.18 4.93 -3.83
N ALA A 76 -7.54 5.30 -2.72
CA ALA A 76 -7.42 4.41 -1.56
C ALA A 76 -8.81 3.96 -1.06
N GLN A 77 -9.78 4.87 -1.01
CA GLN A 77 -11.16 4.53 -0.67
C GLN A 77 -11.74 3.54 -1.67
N GLY A 78 -11.51 3.74 -2.95
CA GLY A 78 -12.01 2.85 -4.00
C GLY A 78 -11.42 1.45 -3.91
N ILE A 79 -10.16 1.33 -3.49
CA ILE A 79 -9.55 0.02 -3.23
C ILE A 79 -10.21 -0.64 -2.02
N TYR A 80 -10.40 0.12 -0.94
CA TYR A 80 -11.05 -0.40 0.26
C TYR A 80 -12.43 -0.96 -0.04
N ASP A 81 -13.19 -0.24 -0.87
CA ASP A 81 -14.55 -0.63 -1.22
C ASP A 81 -14.62 -1.95 -2.00
N GLN A 82 -13.52 -2.37 -2.60
CA GLN A 82 -13.42 -3.64 -3.34
C GLN A 82 -12.89 -4.79 -2.48
N CYS A 83 -12.48 -4.52 -1.26
CA CYS A 83 -11.88 -5.52 -0.39
C CYS A 83 -12.91 -6.13 0.57
N THR A 84 -12.65 -7.37 0.96
CA THR A 84 -13.28 -7.96 2.15
C THR A 84 -12.44 -7.54 3.36
N PRO A 85 -13.04 -6.95 4.40
CA PRO A 85 -12.29 -6.59 5.59
C PRO A 85 -11.65 -7.81 6.26
N VAL A 86 -10.43 -7.62 6.76
CA VAL A 86 -9.66 -8.67 7.44
C VAL A 86 -9.29 -8.14 8.81
N SER A 87 -9.46 -8.97 9.85
CA SER A 87 -9.05 -8.59 11.20
C SER A 87 -7.54 -8.52 11.31
N ALA A 88 -7.04 -7.74 12.28
CA ALA A 88 -5.60 -7.65 12.51
C ALA A 88 -4.98 -9.01 12.84
N ALA A 89 -5.74 -9.87 13.54
CA ALA A 89 -5.27 -11.22 13.86
C ALA A 89 -5.10 -12.11 12.64
N ASP A 90 -5.90 -11.88 11.60
CA ASP A 90 -5.89 -12.69 10.36
C ASP A 90 -5.08 -12.04 9.24
N ALA A 91 -4.60 -10.83 9.42
CA ALA A 91 -3.84 -10.12 8.39
C ALA A 91 -2.51 -10.82 8.12
N LYS A 92 -2.20 -10.95 6.84
CA LYS A 92 -0.99 -11.64 6.39
C LYS A 92 -0.36 -10.89 5.21
N ALA A 93 0.87 -11.25 4.88
CA ALA A 93 1.57 -10.68 3.73
C ALA A 93 0.71 -10.82 2.47
N GLY A 94 0.63 -9.75 1.68
CA GLY A 94 -0.20 -9.68 0.49
C GLY A 94 -1.56 -9.06 0.72
N ASP A 95 -2.01 -8.91 1.96
CA ASP A 95 -3.20 -8.13 2.28
C ASP A 95 -2.91 -6.65 2.08
N ILE A 96 -3.96 -5.84 2.06
CA ILE A 96 -3.86 -4.40 1.87
C ILE A 96 -4.17 -3.72 3.19
N ILE A 97 -3.37 -2.71 3.54
CA ILE A 97 -3.54 -1.94 4.77
C ILE A 97 -3.99 -0.53 4.44
N PHE A 98 -4.95 -0.02 5.21
CA PHE A 98 -5.60 1.26 4.97
C PHE A 98 -5.46 2.19 6.16
N PHE A 99 -5.36 3.48 5.87
CA PHE A 99 -5.23 4.52 6.88
C PHE A 99 -6.23 5.63 6.65
N THR A 100 -6.57 6.35 7.73
CA THR A 100 -7.52 7.45 7.73
C THR A 100 -6.87 8.72 8.22
N GLY A 101 -7.38 9.87 7.78
CA GLY A 101 -6.97 11.17 8.31
C GLY A 101 -5.54 11.58 7.99
N THR A 102 -4.88 10.95 7.01
CA THR A 102 -3.53 11.34 6.61
C THR A 102 -3.51 12.67 5.84
N TYR A 103 -4.65 13.03 5.26
CA TYR A 103 -4.93 14.36 4.74
C TYR A 103 -6.44 14.58 4.68
N ASN A 104 -6.86 15.82 4.43
CA ASN A 104 -8.28 16.16 4.43
C ASN A 104 -8.90 15.85 3.06
N ALA A 105 -9.40 14.64 2.90
CA ALA A 105 -9.93 14.14 1.63
C ALA A 105 -11.46 14.11 1.56
N GLY A 106 -12.14 14.37 2.68
CA GLY A 106 -13.60 14.26 2.74
C GLY A 106 -14.12 12.84 2.68
N ARG A 107 -13.28 11.86 2.91
CA ARG A 107 -13.63 10.43 2.92
C ARG A 107 -12.80 9.70 3.97
N PRO A 108 -13.26 8.54 4.48
CA PRO A 108 -12.55 7.87 5.58
C PRO A 108 -11.17 7.33 5.19
N VAL A 109 -11.02 6.70 4.04
CA VAL A 109 -9.74 6.09 3.67
C VAL A 109 -8.92 7.05 2.82
N THR A 110 -7.74 7.43 3.32
CA THR A 110 -6.90 8.45 2.70
C THR A 110 -5.53 7.96 2.26
N HIS A 111 -5.08 6.79 2.77
CA HIS A 111 -3.79 6.22 2.40
C HIS A 111 -3.89 4.70 2.37
N VAL A 112 -3.05 4.07 1.56
CA VAL A 112 -3.07 2.62 1.35
C VAL A 112 -1.66 2.11 1.10
N GLY A 113 -1.40 0.90 1.57
CA GLY A 113 -0.14 0.19 1.32
C GLY A 113 -0.38 -1.30 1.19
N ILE A 114 0.67 -2.04 0.86
CA ILE A 114 0.63 -3.50 0.79
C ILE A 114 1.27 -4.03 2.06
N TYR A 115 0.51 -4.82 2.82
CA TYR A 115 1.01 -5.38 4.07
C TYR A 115 2.01 -6.51 3.77
N CYS A 116 3.13 -6.49 4.48
CA CYS A 116 4.21 -7.45 4.26
C CYS A 116 4.31 -8.51 5.35
N GLY A 117 3.41 -8.45 6.34
CA GLY A 117 3.52 -9.25 7.55
C GLY A 117 4.48 -8.62 8.55
N ASN A 118 4.47 -9.13 9.78
CA ASN A 118 5.38 -8.72 10.85
C ASN A 118 5.44 -7.21 11.10
N GLY A 119 4.30 -6.53 10.97
CA GLY A 119 4.21 -5.09 11.25
C GLY A 119 4.91 -4.19 10.25
N THR A 120 5.06 -4.64 9.01
CA THR A 120 5.72 -3.87 7.94
C THR A 120 4.80 -3.76 6.73
N MET A 121 4.84 -2.63 6.05
CA MET A 121 4.17 -2.42 4.76
C MET A 121 5.15 -1.90 3.73
N VAL A 122 4.86 -2.13 2.45
CA VAL A 122 5.49 -1.42 1.33
C VAL A 122 4.44 -0.49 0.75
N HIS A 123 4.78 0.79 0.60
CA HIS A 123 3.82 1.80 0.18
C HIS A 123 4.50 2.94 -0.56
N CYS A 124 3.70 3.71 -1.29
CA CYS A 124 4.17 4.95 -1.85
C CYS A 124 4.02 6.06 -0.81
N GLY A 125 5.05 6.17 0.04
CA GLY A 125 5.30 7.33 0.86
C GLY A 125 6.04 8.35 -0.01
N ASP A 126 7.10 8.90 0.48
CA ASP A 126 7.99 9.73 -0.34
C ASP A 126 9.43 9.45 0.11
N PRO A 127 10.10 8.48 -0.50
CA PRO A 127 9.75 7.68 -1.68
C PRO A 127 8.96 6.40 -1.38
N ILE A 128 8.75 5.58 -2.42
CA ILE A 128 8.25 4.20 -2.27
C ILE A 128 9.25 3.43 -1.43
N GLN A 129 8.78 2.82 -0.33
CA GLN A 129 9.66 2.21 0.67
C GLN A 129 8.92 1.20 1.54
N TYR A 130 9.68 0.35 2.19
CA TYR A 130 9.19 -0.46 3.30
C TYR A 130 9.16 0.40 4.56
N THR A 131 8.09 0.28 5.34
CA THR A 131 7.88 1.11 6.52
C THR A 131 7.25 0.29 7.64
N SER A 132 7.77 0.44 8.87
CA SER A 132 7.13 -0.14 10.04
C SER A 132 5.79 0.55 10.31
N ILE A 133 4.73 -0.23 10.52
CA ILE A 133 3.44 0.33 10.93
C ILE A 133 3.35 0.49 12.45
N ASN A 134 4.35 0.04 13.19
CA ASN A 134 4.36 0.08 14.67
C ASN A 134 4.93 1.40 15.19
N THR A 135 4.54 2.51 14.57
CA THR A 135 4.88 3.86 15.00
C THR A 135 3.62 4.55 15.48
N SER A 136 3.77 5.57 16.33
CA SER A 136 2.60 6.30 16.82
C SER A 136 1.81 6.95 15.69
N TYR A 137 2.48 7.44 14.65
CA TYR A 137 1.81 8.04 13.50
C TYR A 137 0.91 7.03 12.80
N TRP A 138 1.46 5.90 12.36
CA TRP A 138 0.69 4.91 11.61
C TRP A 138 -0.39 4.24 12.45
N GLN A 139 -0.11 3.99 13.73
CA GLN A 139 -1.12 3.41 14.63
C GLN A 139 -2.29 4.36 14.87
N SER A 140 -2.03 5.66 15.00
CA SER A 140 -3.10 6.65 15.21
C SER A 140 -3.95 6.88 13.96
N HIS A 141 -3.42 6.56 12.78
CA HIS A 141 -4.14 6.69 11.50
C HIS A 141 -4.64 5.37 10.95
N PHE A 142 -4.41 4.28 11.64
CA PHE A 142 -4.81 2.95 11.16
C PHE A 142 -6.33 2.85 11.00
N TYR A 143 -6.76 2.36 9.83
CA TYR A 143 -8.18 2.17 9.52
C TYR A 143 -8.56 0.69 9.47
N GLY A 144 -7.81 -0.13 8.76
CA GLY A 144 -8.10 -1.55 8.69
C GLY A 144 -7.26 -2.27 7.65
N PHE A 145 -7.43 -3.59 7.62
CA PHE A 145 -6.87 -4.44 6.58
C PHE A 145 -7.98 -4.90 5.64
N GLY A 146 -7.62 -5.21 4.41
CA GLY A 146 -8.55 -5.76 3.44
C GLY A 146 -7.87 -6.76 2.52
N ARG A 147 -8.68 -7.61 1.90
CA ARG A 147 -8.20 -8.64 0.97
C ARG A 147 -9.03 -8.59 -0.29
N LEU A 148 -8.36 -8.51 -1.43
CA LEU A 148 -9.04 -8.60 -2.73
C LEU A 148 -9.47 -10.05 -2.97
N ASN A 149 -10.65 -10.21 -3.52
CA ASN A 149 -11.22 -11.54 -3.77
C ASN A 149 -11.03 -11.98 -5.22
#